data_375bcbbdb469b1c82502a5eeb6173c11
#
_entry.id   375bcbbdb469b1c82502a5eeb6173c11
#
_cell.length_a   1.000
_cell.length_b   1.000
_cell.length_c   1.000
_cell.angle_alpha   90.00
_cell.angle_beta   90.00
_cell.angle_gamma   90.00
#
_symmetry.space_group_name_H-M   'P 1'
#
loop_
_entity.id
_entity.type
_entity.pdbx_description
1 polymer ?
#
loop_
_entity_poly.entity_id
_entity_poly.type
_entity_poly.pdbx_seq_one_letter_code
_entity_poly.pdbx_strand_id
1 'polypeptide(L)'
;MRRALIPLTALAALLVGATPAAPPDYPVRFISVDELKATLDRGVKGDIIDVRTWDAYVDMHIKGARSMPLRAVPERVAEIRKTGLVVLY
;
A
#
# COMPACT_ATOMS: atom_id res chain seq x y z
N MET A 1 34.44 31.75 11.26
CA MET A 1 34.25 31.15 11.19
C MET A 1 33.56 30.54 10.86
N ARG A 2 33.32 30.44 10.62
CA ARG A 2 32.73 29.86 10.44
C ARG A 2 32.55 28.84 10.46
N ARG A 3 32.34 28.29 10.64
CA ARG A 3 32.34 27.20 10.80
C ARG A 3 31.66 26.56 11.76
N ALA A 4 31.40 26.73 12.75
CA ALA A 4 30.88 26.14 13.93
C ALA A 4 29.39 25.87 13.84
N LEU A 5 28.72 26.64 13.10
CA LEU A 5 27.30 26.46 12.87
C LEU A 5 26.98 25.17 12.14
N ILE A 6 27.89 24.78 11.32
CA ILE A 6 27.73 23.56 10.57
C ILE A 6 27.51 22.36 11.47
N PRO A 7 28.29 22.20 12.55
CA PRO A 7 28.07 21.08 13.44
C PRO A 7 26.67 21.07 14.05
N LEU A 8 26.15 22.23 14.34
CA LEU A 8 24.82 22.31 14.91
C LEU A 8 23.76 21.80 13.94
N THR A 9 23.94 22.15 12.70
CA THR A 9 23.03 21.68 11.68
C THR A 9 23.10 20.16 11.57
N ALA A 10 24.28 19.63 11.64
CA ALA A 10 24.46 18.19 11.59
C ALA A 10 23.76 17.51 12.74
N LEU A 11 23.81 18.12 13.90
CA LEU A 11 23.15 17.55 15.07
C LEU A 11 21.65 17.48 14.88
N ALA A 12 21.07 18.51 14.32
CA ALA A 12 19.65 18.51 14.07
C ALA A 12 19.27 17.40 13.10
N ALA A 13 20.07 17.20 12.10
CA ALA A 13 19.80 16.11 11.17
C ALA A 13 19.86 14.77 11.87
N LEU A 14 20.74 14.64 12.84
CA LEU A 14 20.86 13.41 13.58
C LEU A 14 19.59 13.12 14.37
N LEU A 15 19.02 14.13 14.96
CA LEU A 15 17.77 13.96 15.68
C LEU A 15 16.65 13.48 14.78
N VAL A 16 16.58 14.01 13.60
CA VAL A 16 15.60 13.56 12.64
C VAL A 16 15.82 12.11 12.30
N GLY A 17 17.07 11.72 12.09
CA GLY A 17 17.39 10.35 11.82
C GLY A 17 17.09 9.41 12.95
N ALA A 18 17.07 9.93 14.17
CA ALA A 18 16.77 9.12 15.33
C ALA A 18 15.28 8.91 15.53
N THR A 19 14.46 9.65 14.85
CA THR A 19 13.04 9.40 14.94
C THR A 19 12.76 8.03 14.41
N PRO A 20 11.98 7.29 15.15
CA PRO A 20 11.79 5.89 14.86
C PRO A 20 11.08 5.70 13.54
N ALA A 21 11.42 4.64 12.99
CA ALA A 21 10.55 3.95 12.10
C ALA A 21 9.89 4.87 11.11
N ALA A 22 10.67 5.56 10.35
CA ALA A 22 10.12 6.08 9.12
C ALA A 22 9.47 4.89 8.45
N PRO A 23 8.18 4.98 8.10
CA PRO A 23 7.59 3.91 7.36
C PRO A 23 8.44 3.68 6.13
N PRO A 24 8.59 2.45 5.71
CA PRO A 24 9.30 2.17 4.49
C PRO A 24 8.66 2.99 3.38
N ASP A 25 9.47 3.41 2.45
CA ASP A 25 9.03 4.20 1.30
C ASP A 25 8.18 3.36 0.35
N TYR A 26 7.16 2.75 0.89
CA TYR A 26 6.15 2.16 0.02
C TYR A 26 5.02 3.15 -0.06
N PRO A 27 4.82 3.78 -1.17
CA PRO A 27 3.65 4.62 -1.29
C PRO A 27 2.42 3.73 -1.28
N VAL A 28 1.82 3.59 -0.12
CA VAL A 28 0.48 3.04 -0.03
C VAL A 28 -0.46 4.18 -0.34
N ARG A 29 -1.21 4.01 -1.38
CA ARG A 29 -2.17 5.01 -1.82
C ARG A 29 -3.56 4.47 -1.61
N PHE A 30 -4.44 5.34 -1.17
CA PHE A 30 -5.83 4.95 -1.02
C PHE A 30 -6.62 5.38 -2.24
N ILE A 31 -7.59 4.57 -2.60
CA ILE A 31 -8.48 4.86 -3.70
C ILE A 31 -9.92 4.74 -3.19
N SER A 32 -10.77 5.66 -3.58
CA SER A 32 -12.18 5.57 -3.20
C SER A 32 -12.88 4.54 -4.06
N VAL A 33 -14.02 4.07 -3.57
CA VAL A 33 -14.84 3.11 -4.31
C VAL A 33 -15.28 3.70 -5.65
N ASP A 34 -15.70 4.97 -5.65
CA ASP A 34 -16.14 5.63 -6.87
C ASP A 34 -15.00 5.74 -7.88
N GLU A 35 -13.82 6.08 -7.41
CA GLU A 35 -12.65 6.21 -8.25
C GLU A 35 -12.23 4.86 -8.82
N LEU A 36 -12.28 3.83 -8.01
CA LEU A 36 -11.97 2.47 -8.47
C LEU A 36 -12.97 2.06 -9.55
N LYS A 37 -14.25 2.27 -9.30
CA LYS A 37 -15.28 1.92 -10.27
C LYS A 37 -15.05 2.65 -11.59
N ALA A 38 -14.78 3.94 -11.53
CA ALA A 38 -14.53 4.72 -12.73
C ALA A 38 -13.32 4.20 -13.49
N THR A 39 -12.28 3.82 -12.77
CA THR A 39 -11.06 3.29 -13.37
C THR A 39 -11.32 1.97 -14.09
N LEU A 40 -12.05 1.08 -13.46
CA LEU A 40 -12.39 -0.20 -14.06
C LEU A 40 -13.35 -0.04 -15.24
N ASP A 41 -14.27 0.90 -15.13
CA ASP A 41 -15.23 1.18 -16.22
C ASP A 41 -14.53 1.71 -17.48
N ARG A 42 -13.37 2.35 -17.31
CA ARG A 42 -12.56 2.80 -18.43
C ARG A 42 -11.76 1.66 -19.08
N GLY A 43 -11.90 0.46 -18.58
CA GLY A 43 -11.20 -0.69 -19.13
C GLY A 43 -9.82 -0.95 -18.55
N VAL A 44 -9.43 -0.23 -17.50
CA VAL A 44 -8.16 -0.51 -16.83
C VAL A 44 -8.28 -1.85 -16.13
N LYS A 45 -7.34 -2.74 -16.38
CA LYS A 45 -7.33 -4.04 -15.74
C LYS A 45 -6.55 -3.96 -14.43
N GLY A 46 -7.17 -4.48 -13.38
CA GLY A 46 -6.55 -4.47 -12.07
C GLY A 46 -6.58 -5.84 -11.44
N ASP A 47 -5.66 -6.06 -10.52
CA ASP A 47 -5.68 -7.22 -9.64
C ASP A 47 -6.35 -6.74 -8.35
N ILE A 48 -7.63 -7.09 -8.20
CA ILE A 48 -8.44 -6.66 -7.06
C ILE A 48 -8.48 -7.82 -6.07
N ILE A 49 -7.97 -7.59 -4.89
CA ILE A 49 -7.78 -8.64 -3.90
C ILE A 49 -8.57 -8.32 -2.65
N ASP A 50 -9.47 -9.21 -2.30
CA ASP A 50 -10.26 -9.11 -1.08
C ASP A 50 -9.48 -9.81 0.03
N VAL A 51 -8.97 -9.04 0.98
CA VAL A 51 -8.21 -9.59 2.10
C VAL A 51 -9.08 -9.85 3.33
N ARG A 52 -10.38 -9.71 3.19
CA ARG A 52 -11.32 -10.04 4.26
C ARG A 52 -11.42 -11.56 4.38
N THR A 53 -12.19 -12.02 5.33
CA THR A 53 -12.40 -13.46 5.50
C THR A 53 -13.10 -14.05 4.28
N TRP A 54 -12.93 -15.34 4.10
CA TRP A 54 -13.59 -16.05 3.01
C TRP A 54 -15.11 -15.90 3.08
N ASP A 55 -15.68 -15.96 4.28
CA ASP A 55 -17.13 -15.82 4.45
C ASP A 55 -17.61 -14.45 3.95
N ALA A 56 -16.86 -13.40 4.26
CA ALA A 56 -17.21 -12.07 3.79
C ALA A 56 -17.12 -11.97 2.27
N TYR A 57 -16.10 -12.57 1.69
CA TYR A 57 -15.94 -12.59 0.25
C TYR A 57 -17.11 -13.31 -0.43
N VAL A 58 -17.49 -14.46 0.08
CA VAL A 58 -18.58 -15.25 -0.50
C VAL A 58 -19.90 -14.49 -0.39
N ASP A 59 -20.10 -13.80 0.71
CA ASP A 59 -21.33 -13.05 0.92
C ASP A 59 -21.48 -11.92 -0.08
N MET A 60 -20.42 -11.14 -0.25
CA MET A 60 -20.44 -10.03 -1.20
C MET A 60 -19.02 -9.57 -1.47
N HIS A 61 -18.67 -9.40 -2.72
CA HIS A 61 -17.36 -8.88 -3.07
C HIS A 61 -17.41 -8.05 -4.36
N ILE A 62 -16.38 -7.28 -4.60
CA ILE A 62 -16.28 -6.49 -5.81
C ILE A 62 -16.17 -7.41 -7.01
N LYS A 63 -16.92 -7.12 -8.04
CA LYS A 63 -16.90 -7.93 -9.27
C LYS A 63 -15.48 -8.00 -9.81
N GLY A 64 -15.03 -9.22 -10.04
CA GLY A 64 -13.66 -9.45 -10.52
C GLY A 64 -12.62 -9.57 -9.44
N ALA A 65 -12.98 -9.36 -8.18
CA ALA A 65 -12.05 -9.54 -7.08
C ALA A 65 -11.84 -11.02 -6.78
N ARG A 66 -10.67 -11.33 -6.27
CA ARG A 66 -10.36 -12.67 -5.79
C ARG A 66 -10.03 -12.64 -4.32
N SER A 67 -10.31 -13.73 -3.65
CA SER A 67 -10.11 -13.83 -2.22
C SER A 67 -8.67 -14.19 -1.87
N MET A 68 -8.09 -13.44 -0.96
CA MET A 68 -6.82 -13.77 -0.36
C MET A 68 -6.83 -13.22 1.07
N PRO A 69 -7.39 -13.97 2.02
CA PRO A 69 -7.49 -13.50 3.40
C PRO A 69 -6.16 -12.97 3.91
N LEU A 70 -6.22 -11.92 4.70
CA LEU A 70 -5.03 -11.19 5.13
C LEU A 70 -3.93 -12.10 5.66
N ARG A 71 -4.30 -13.08 6.46
CA ARG A 71 -3.31 -14.00 7.04
C ARG A 71 -2.64 -14.89 6.00
N ALA A 72 -3.23 -15.05 4.83
CA ALA A 72 -2.67 -15.85 3.77
C ALA A 72 -1.75 -15.05 2.84
N VAL A 73 -1.80 -13.72 2.94
CA VAL A 73 -1.02 -12.86 2.04
C VAL A 73 0.47 -13.16 2.07
N PRO A 74 1.11 -13.30 3.24
CA PRO A 74 2.56 -13.57 3.25
C PRO A 74 2.95 -14.81 2.46
N GLU A 75 2.14 -15.86 2.52
CA GLU A 75 2.45 -17.10 1.82
C GLU A 75 2.09 -17.04 0.35
N ARG A 76 1.17 -16.17 0.00
CA ARG A 76 0.64 -16.08 -1.36
C ARG A 76 1.06 -14.81 -2.09
N VAL A 77 2.00 -14.07 -1.53
CA VAL A 77 2.41 -12.78 -2.11
C VAL A 77 2.90 -12.91 -3.55
N ALA A 78 3.46 -14.06 -3.90
CA ALA A 78 3.93 -14.29 -5.26
C ALA A 78 2.80 -14.33 -6.29
N GLU A 79 1.57 -14.54 -5.84
CA GLU A 79 0.40 -14.54 -6.72
C GLU A 79 -0.08 -13.13 -7.05
N ILE A 80 0.42 -12.14 -6.31
CA ILE A 80 -0.01 -10.75 -6.49
C ILE A 80 0.79 -10.13 -7.62
N ARG A 81 0.10 -9.46 -8.52
CA ARG A 81 0.75 -8.77 -9.63
C ARG A 81 1.74 -7.73 -9.09
N LYS A 82 2.88 -7.61 -9.75
CA LYS A 82 3.93 -6.68 -9.32
C LYS A 82 3.89 -5.36 -10.07
N THR A 83 3.10 -5.25 -11.10
CA THR A 83 2.99 -4.05 -11.91
C THR A 83 1.53 -3.78 -12.24
N GLY A 84 1.25 -2.55 -12.59
CA GLY A 84 -0.11 -2.14 -12.92
C GLY A 84 -0.93 -1.86 -11.68
N LEU A 85 -2.22 -1.87 -11.84
CA LEU A 85 -3.14 -1.57 -10.75
C LEU A 85 -3.33 -2.81 -9.88
N VAL A 86 -2.98 -2.68 -8.61
CA VAL A 86 -3.20 -3.70 -7.60
C VAL A 86 -3.96 -3.04 -6.45
N VAL A 87 -5.10 -3.59 -6.12
CA VAL A 87 -5.97 -3.03 -5.07
C VAL A 87 -6.28 -4.11 -4.04
N LEU A 88 -6.04 -3.80 -2.79
CA LEU A 88 -6.42 -4.66 -1.67
C LEU A 88 -7.52 -3.95 -0.87
N TYR A 89 -8.51 -4.72 -0.44
CA TYR A 89 -9.56 -4.16 0.42
C TYR A 89 -10.05 -5.18 1.44
#